data_69f28ea97b50f8e991c02d2014ae279f
#
_entry.id   69f28ea97b50f8e991c02d2014ae279f
#
_cell.length_a   1.000
_cell.length_b   1.000
_cell.length_c   1.000
_cell.angle_alpha   90.00
_cell.angle_beta   90.00
_cell.angle_gamma   90.00
#
_symmetry.space_group_name_H-M   'P 1'
#
loop_
_entity.id
_entity.type
_entity.pdbx_description
1 polymer ?
#
loop_
_entity_poly.entity_id
_entity_poly.type
_entity_poly.pdbx_seq_one_letter_code
_entity_poly.pdbx_strand_id
1 'polypeptide(L)'
;MSTEARAFGVYLHWPFCLSKCPYCDFNSHVAARVDQSAWLTAFEAEIDRIGALTEGRVLNTVFFGGGTPSLMEAATVQGILDRVRATWTLANDVEITLEANPGSVEAARFEGYARAGINRVSLGIQSLDPDDLRRLGRMHSVDEARAAIGIAQSVFQRVSIDLIYARQNQTLAAWRDELSRALDFGTWLLGEKNAQRLRFRERAIRSWSWQCFLATQREREEFLKAN
;
A
#
# COMPACT_ATOMS: atom_id res chain seq x y z
N MET A 1 -1.81 35.43 -11.59
CA MET A 1 -1.90 33.98 -11.84
C MET A 1 -1.28 33.31 -10.63
N SER A 2 -2.10 32.75 -9.73
CA SER A 2 -1.63 32.02 -8.57
C SER A 2 -1.02 30.70 -9.08
N THR A 3 0.29 30.58 -8.96
CA THR A 3 0.95 29.27 -9.09
C THR A 3 0.50 28.44 -7.89
N GLU A 4 -0.55 27.62 -8.04
CA GLU A 4 -0.83 26.58 -7.08
C GLU A 4 0.46 25.79 -6.87
N ALA A 5 1.02 25.86 -5.66
CA ALA A 5 2.20 25.12 -5.31
C ALA A 5 1.86 23.62 -5.49
N ARG A 6 2.51 22.98 -6.47
CA ARG A 6 2.30 21.53 -6.71
C ARG A 6 2.58 20.77 -5.43
N ALA A 7 1.67 19.87 -5.05
CA ALA A 7 1.86 18.97 -3.92
C ALA A 7 3.24 18.28 -4.01
N PHE A 8 3.92 18.16 -2.86
CA PHE A 8 5.22 17.53 -2.77
C PHE A 8 5.12 16.29 -1.90
N GLY A 9 5.67 15.19 -2.39
CA GLY A 9 5.68 13.91 -1.67
C GLY A 9 7.04 13.23 -1.74
N VAL A 10 7.34 12.42 -0.74
CA VAL A 10 8.53 11.58 -0.67
C VAL A 10 8.13 10.11 -0.75
N TYR A 11 8.76 9.37 -1.66
CA TYR A 11 8.64 7.92 -1.76
C TYR A 11 9.90 7.27 -1.20
N LEU A 12 9.71 6.41 -0.19
CA LEU A 12 10.76 5.67 0.49
C LEU A 12 10.71 4.21 0.03
N HIS A 13 11.69 3.80 -0.74
CA HIS A 13 11.73 2.49 -1.36
C HIS A 13 12.42 1.47 -0.47
N TRP A 14 11.65 0.49 0.06
CA TRP A 14 12.20 -0.67 0.76
C TRP A 14 12.29 -1.87 -0.18
N PRO A 15 13.50 -2.29 -0.59
CA PRO A 15 13.63 -3.28 -1.67
C PRO A 15 13.55 -4.74 -1.23
N PHE A 16 13.15 -5.05 0.01
CA PHE A 16 13.23 -6.42 0.53
C PHE A 16 11.86 -7.07 0.69
N CYS A 17 11.81 -8.38 0.36
CA CYS A 17 10.68 -9.27 0.55
C CYS A 17 11.14 -10.57 1.22
N LEU A 18 10.21 -11.31 1.85
CA LEU A 18 10.47 -12.68 2.32
C LEU A 18 10.45 -13.68 1.17
N SER A 19 9.62 -13.42 0.14
CA SER A 19 9.52 -14.23 -1.08
C SER A 19 9.18 -13.38 -2.28
N LYS A 20 9.56 -13.82 -3.48
CA LYS A 20 9.23 -13.13 -4.74
C LYS A 20 7.93 -13.70 -5.30
N CYS A 21 6.91 -12.86 -5.46
CA CYS A 21 5.67 -13.26 -6.12
C CYS A 21 5.88 -13.38 -7.64
N PRO A 22 5.30 -14.41 -8.32
CA PRO A 22 5.54 -14.65 -9.75
C PRO A 22 5.14 -13.48 -10.67
N TYR A 23 4.17 -12.68 -10.24
CA TYR A 23 3.64 -11.54 -11.01
C TYR A 23 4.36 -10.21 -10.72
N CYS A 24 5.26 -10.18 -9.72
CA CYS A 24 5.84 -8.93 -9.23
C CYS A 24 7.09 -8.56 -10.03
N ASP A 25 7.09 -7.39 -10.66
CA ASP A 25 8.21 -6.80 -11.38
C ASP A 25 8.86 -5.62 -10.64
N PHE A 26 8.42 -5.35 -9.41
CA PHE A 26 9.05 -4.31 -8.60
C PHE A 26 10.53 -4.62 -8.36
N ASN A 27 11.33 -3.56 -8.25
CA ASN A 27 12.72 -3.66 -7.83
C ASN A 27 12.78 -4.15 -6.38
N SER A 28 12.70 -5.49 -6.22
CA SER A 28 12.66 -6.15 -4.92
C SER A 28 13.53 -7.40 -4.91
N HIS A 29 14.13 -7.65 -3.75
CA HIS A 29 15.08 -8.73 -3.52
C HIS A 29 14.64 -9.58 -2.34
N VAL A 30 14.79 -10.90 -2.44
CA VAL A 30 14.50 -11.80 -1.32
C VAL A 30 15.68 -11.75 -0.37
N ALA A 31 15.42 -11.42 0.90
CA ALA A 31 16.41 -11.41 1.96
C ALA A 31 15.82 -11.96 3.25
N ALA A 32 16.47 -12.96 3.83
CA ALA A 32 16.06 -13.53 5.11
C ALA A 32 16.39 -12.62 6.30
N ARG A 33 17.42 -11.80 6.16
CA ARG A 33 17.87 -10.82 7.15
C ARG A 33 18.33 -9.55 6.45
N VAL A 34 18.03 -8.42 7.04
CA VAL A 34 18.45 -7.10 6.56
C VAL A 34 19.08 -6.36 7.73
N ASP A 35 20.23 -5.75 7.52
CA ASP A 35 20.83 -4.86 8.50
C ASP A 35 20.03 -3.54 8.54
N GLN A 36 19.10 -3.47 9.49
CA GLN A 36 18.18 -2.34 9.66
C GLN A 36 18.93 -1.04 9.96
N SER A 37 20.04 -1.10 10.70
CA SER A 37 20.80 0.09 11.08
C SER A 37 21.59 0.67 9.91
N ALA A 38 22.21 -0.19 9.08
CA ALA A 38 22.89 0.26 7.89
C ALA A 38 21.91 0.91 6.88
N TRP A 39 20.70 0.33 6.73
CA TRP A 39 19.67 0.91 5.89
C TRP A 39 19.11 2.21 6.44
N LEU A 40 18.92 2.34 7.75
CA LEU A 40 18.53 3.61 8.36
C LEU A 40 19.55 4.71 8.03
N THR A 41 20.84 4.43 8.24
CA THR A 41 21.92 5.39 7.91
C THR A 41 21.90 5.78 6.42
N ALA A 42 21.65 4.83 5.52
CA ALA A 42 21.57 5.11 4.10
C ALA A 42 20.34 5.98 3.74
N PHE A 43 19.20 5.72 4.35
CA PHE A 43 18.00 6.55 4.18
C PHE A 43 18.23 7.97 4.69
N GLU A 44 18.83 8.13 5.86
CA GLU A 44 19.13 9.44 6.44
C GLU A 44 20.04 10.27 5.51
N ALA A 45 21.09 9.66 4.99
CA ALA A 45 22.01 10.33 4.06
C ALA A 45 21.30 10.75 2.76
N GLU A 46 20.43 9.90 2.21
CA GLU A 46 19.68 10.23 0.99
C GLU A 46 18.60 11.29 1.23
N ILE A 47 17.92 11.25 2.39
CA ILE A 47 16.97 12.28 2.80
C ILE A 47 17.66 13.64 2.89
N ASP A 48 18.85 13.71 3.49
CA ASP A 48 19.63 14.94 3.54
C ASP A 48 20.00 15.47 2.16
N ARG A 49 20.50 14.57 1.31
CA ARG A 49 20.88 14.93 -0.06
C ARG A 49 19.69 15.50 -0.86
N ILE A 50 18.53 14.87 -0.78
CA ILE A 50 17.31 15.34 -1.45
C ILE A 50 16.76 16.59 -0.77
N GLY A 51 16.85 16.68 0.56
CA GLY A 51 16.44 17.85 1.33
C GLY A 51 17.16 19.13 0.88
N ALA A 52 18.46 19.05 0.69
CA ALA A 52 19.26 20.17 0.17
C ALA A 52 18.84 20.64 -1.24
N LEU A 53 18.29 19.72 -2.07
CA LEU A 53 17.79 20.02 -3.41
C LEU A 53 16.33 20.54 -3.41
N THR A 54 15.64 20.41 -2.31
CA THR A 54 14.18 20.70 -2.19
C THR A 54 13.88 21.61 -1.01
N GLU A 55 14.82 22.46 -0.65
CA GLU A 55 14.69 23.40 0.47
C GLU A 55 13.42 24.26 0.37
N GLY A 56 12.76 24.51 1.49
CA GLY A 56 11.55 25.32 1.59
C GLY A 56 10.26 24.66 1.08
N ARG A 57 10.32 23.39 0.61
CA ARG A 57 9.11 22.66 0.21
C ARG A 57 8.35 22.19 1.46
N VAL A 58 7.01 22.22 1.36
CA VAL A 58 6.10 21.62 2.34
C VAL A 58 5.73 20.21 1.87
N LEU A 59 5.96 19.21 2.74
CA LEU A 59 5.72 17.81 2.45
C LEU A 59 4.27 17.43 2.75
N ASN A 60 3.54 17.03 1.72
CA ASN A 60 2.13 16.64 1.80
C ASN A 60 1.94 15.15 2.00
N THR A 61 2.85 14.32 1.48
CA THR A 61 2.74 12.86 1.58
C THR A 61 4.10 12.20 1.77
N VAL A 62 4.11 11.13 2.57
CA VAL A 62 5.23 10.19 2.68
C VAL A 62 4.71 8.80 2.38
N PHE A 63 5.39 8.05 1.52
CA PHE A 63 4.96 6.73 1.12
C PHE A 63 6.11 5.72 1.24
N PHE A 64 5.95 4.74 2.12
CA PHE A 64 6.82 3.59 2.24
C PHE A 64 6.30 2.47 1.34
N GLY A 65 7.02 2.18 0.28
CA GLY A 65 6.63 1.18 -0.73
C GLY A 65 7.81 0.36 -1.24
N GLY A 66 7.56 -0.48 -2.24
CA GLY A 66 8.57 -1.27 -2.93
C GLY A 66 8.41 -2.77 -2.75
N GLY A 67 9.28 -3.44 -2.02
CA GLY A 67 9.18 -4.86 -1.71
C GLY A 67 8.09 -5.14 -0.67
N THR A 68 8.47 -5.16 0.60
CA THR A 68 7.53 -5.33 1.72
C THR A 68 7.94 -4.42 2.87
N PRO A 69 7.53 -3.14 2.86
CA PRO A 69 7.91 -2.17 3.89
C PRO A 69 7.56 -2.59 5.33
N SER A 70 6.51 -3.39 5.51
CA SER A 70 6.13 -3.94 6.82
C SER A 70 7.13 -4.97 7.40
N LEU A 71 8.23 -5.26 6.71
CA LEU A 71 9.36 -6.00 7.26
C LEU A 71 10.34 -5.12 8.02
N MET A 72 10.28 -3.80 7.85
CA MET A 72 11.09 -2.90 8.67
C MET A 72 10.74 -3.01 10.15
N GLU A 73 11.73 -2.84 10.99
CA GLU A 73 11.49 -2.65 12.42
C GLU A 73 10.84 -1.29 12.68
N ALA A 74 9.99 -1.21 13.70
CA ALA A 74 9.34 0.06 14.04
C ALA A 74 10.35 1.18 14.36
N ALA A 75 11.48 0.82 14.97
CA ALA A 75 12.57 1.76 15.25
C ALA A 75 13.20 2.32 13.96
N THR A 76 13.35 1.50 12.91
CA THR A 76 13.85 1.95 11.61
C THR A 76 12.88 2.93 10.96
N VAL A 77 11.58 2.62 10.96
CA VAL A 77 10.54 3.52 10.45
C VAL A 77 10.52 4.84 11.23
N GLN A 78 10.64 4.77 12.58
CA GLN A 78 10.72 5.95 13.43
C GLN A 78 11.91 6.83 13.06
N GLY A 79 13.12 6.27 12.97
CA GLY A 79 14.34 7.02 12.63
C GLY A 79 14.24 7.70 11.26
N ILE A 80 13.73 6.99 10.25
CA ILE A 80 13.47 7.57 8.92
C ILE A 80 12.50 8.75 9.01
N LEU A 81 11.38 8.61 9.73
CA LEU A 81 10.40 9.67 9.87
C LEU A 81 10.90 10.84 10.69
N ASP A 82 11.75 10.62 11.68
CA ASP A 82 12.38 11.69 12.42
C ASP A 82 13.32 12.49 11.51
N ARG A 83 14.07 11.83 10.64
CA ARG A 83 14.89 12.52 9.63
C ARG A 83 14.05 13.30 8.63
N VAL A 84 12.96 12.73 8.15
CA VAL A 84 12.00 13.42 7.26
C VAL A 84 11.47 14.70 7.92
N ARG A 85 11.07 14.64 9.20
CA ARG A 85 10.57 15.80 9.96
C ARG A 85 11.64 16.86 10.20
N ALA A 86 12.89 16.44 10.36
CA ALA A 86 14.02 17.36 10.50
C ALA A 86 14.37 18.07 9.19
N THR A 87 14.05 17.44 8.04
CA THR A 87 14.43 17.94 6.72
C THR A 87 13.36 18.83 6.11
N TRP A 88 12.07 18.49 6.25
CA TRP A 88 10.96 19.23 5.63
C TRP A 88 9.87 19.62 6.64
N THR A 89 9.26 20.77 6.41
CA THR A 89 8.01 21.11 7.07
C THR A 89 6.90 20.20 6.55
N LEU A 90 6.19 19.52 7.46
CA LEU A 90 5.05 18.70 7.10
C LEU A 90 3.77 19.54 7.01
N ALA A 91 2.90 19.21 6.04
CA ALA A 91 1.55 19.76 6.00
C ALA A 91 0.75 19.27 7.24
N ASN A 92 -0.23 20.06 7.68
CA ASN A 92 -1.05 19.72 8.86
C ASN A 92 -1.85 18.43 8.69
N ASP A 93 -2.17 18.07 7.45
CA ASP A 93 -2.92 16.88 7.06
C ASP A 93 -2.07 15.85 6.31
N VAL A 94 -0.74 15.87 6.52
CA VAL A 94 0.19 14.98 5.84
C VAL A 94 -0.26 13.53 5.91
N GLU A 95 -0.30 12.86 4.76
CA GLU A 95 -0.53 11.43 4.69
C GLU A 95 0.79 10.69 4.72
N ILE A 96 0.94 9.78 5.70
CA ILE A 96 2.11 8.92 5.84
C ILE A 96 1.64 7.47 5.70
N THR A 97 1.89 6.89 4.52
CA THR A 97 1.42 5.55 4.14
C THR A 97 2.55 4.53 4.24
N LEU A 98 2.22 3.33 4.70
CA LEU A 98 3.09 2.17 4.65
C LEU A 98 2.37 0.99 3.98
N GLU A 99 3.03 0.36 2.99
CA GLU A 99 2.57 -0.88 2.39
C GLU A 99 2.89 -2.08 3.28
N ALA A 100 1.93 -2.99 3.44
CA ALA A 100 2.09 -4.18 4.26
C ALA A 100 1.56 -5.44 3.56
N ASN A 101 2.23 -6.56 3.88
CA ASN A 101 1.76 -7.89 3.50
C ASN A 101 1.00 -8.51 4.69
N PRO A 102 -0.16 -9.14 4.49
CA PRO A 102 -0.91 -9.80 5.57
C PRO A 102 -0.07 -10.75 6.44
N GLY A 103 0.83 -11.53 5.84
CA GLY A 103 1.72 -12.45 6.56
C GLY A 103 2.79 -11.76 7.43
N SER A 104 2.94 -10.43 7.36
CA SER A 104 3.86 -9.65 8.21
C SER A 104 3.12 -8.78 9.23
N VAL A 105 1.79 -8.93 9.33
CA VAL A 105 0.96 -8.13 10.24
C VAL A 105 0.98 -8.75 11.63
N GLU A 106 1.58 -8.01 12.54
CA GLU A 106 1.53 -8.26 13.98
C GLU A 106 1.03 -7.00 14.67
N ALA A 107 0.08 -7.12 15.61
CA ALA A 107 -0.53 -5.97 16.27
C ALA A 107 0.50 -5.04 16.91
N ALA A 108 1.46 -5.59 17.65
CA ALA A 108 2.52 -4.82 18.31
C ALA A 108 3.41 -4.05 17.31
N ARG A 109 3.66 -4.63 16.13
CA ARG A 109 4.44 -3.97 15.06
C ARG A 109 3.65 -2.81 14.46
N PHE A 110 2.37 -3.00 14.18
CA PHE A 110 1.49 -1.95 13.67
C PHE A 110 1.31 -0.80 14.65
N GLU A 111 1.16 -1.09 15.95
CA GLU A 111 1.18 -0.06 16.99
C GLU A 111 2.51 0.72 17.01
N GLY A 112 3.63 0.04 16.80
CA GLY A 112 4.93 0.68 16.65
C GLY A 112 4.97 1.65 15.48
N TYR A 113 4.45 1.26 14.31
CA TYR A 113 4.36 2.14 13.15
C TYR A 113 3.42 3.34 13.38
N ALA A 114 2.28 3.12 14.04
CA ALA A 114 1.37 4.21 14.39
C ALA A 114 2.04 5.21 15.34
N ARG A 115 2.77 4.73 16.36
CA ARG A 115 3.57 5.60 17.25
C ARG A 115 4.66 6.36 16.50
N ALA A 116 5.30 5.75 15.50
CA ALA A 116 6.26 6.42 14.64
C ALA A 116 5.62 7.54 13.79
N GLY A 117 4.31 7.48 13.55
CA GLY A 117 3.56 8.50 12.83
C GLY A 117 2.97 8.03 11.49
N ILE A 118 3.04 6.74 11.16
CA ILE A 118 2.25 6.18 10.05
C ILE A 118 0.77 6.39 10.39
N ASN A 119 0.00 6.98 9.46
CA ASN A 119 -1.41 7.26 9.65
C ASN A 119 -2.32 6.58 8.61
N ARG A 120 -1.72 5.87 7.65
CA ARG A 120 -2.40 5.05 6.66
C ARG A 120 -1.61 3.77 6.39
N VAL A 121 -2.32 2.66 6.21
CA VAL A 121 -1.71 1.40 5.74
C VAL A 121 -2.42 0.90 4.48
N SER A 122 -1.64 0.35 3.52
CA SER A 122 -2.16 -0.38 2.36
C SER A 122 -1.79 -1.84 2.48
N LEU A 123 -2.79 -2.73 2.49
CA LEU A 123 -2.61 -4.17 2.66
C LEU A 123 -2.70 -4.87 1.31
N GLY A 124 -1.61 -5.48 0.89
CA GLY A 124 -1.56 -6.30 -0.33
C GLY A 124 -2.28 -7.64 -0.16
N ILE A 125 -3.62 -7.64 -0.11
CA ILE A 125 -4.45 -8.84 0.02
C ILE A 125 -4.41 -9.67 -1.26
N GLN A 126 -4.52 -9.03 -2.40
CA GLN A 126 -4.43 -9.53 -3.77
C GLN A 126 -5.64 -10.38 -4.21
N SER A 127 -6.18 -11.25 -3.37
CA SER A 127 -7.39 -12.03 -3.62
C SER A 127 -8.08 -12.46 -2.32
N LEU A 128 -9.40 -12.67 -2.41
CA LEU A 128 -10.22 -13.33 -1.40
C LEU A 128 -10.61 -14.76 -1.80
N ASP A 129 -9.91 -15.32 -2.79
CA ASP A 129 -10.06 -16.70 -3.24
C ASP A 129 -8.76 -17.47 -2.90
N PRO A 130 -8.85 -18.64 -2.18
CA PRO A 130 -7.67 -19.40 -1.77
C PRO A 130 -6.87 -19.96 -2.95
N ASP A 131 -7.54 -20.35 -4.04
CA ASP A 131 -6.89 -20.91 -5.22
C ASP A 131 -6.13 -19.84 -5.99
N ASP A 132 -6.72 -18.65 -6.09
CA ASP A 132 -6.05 -17.51 -6.70
C ASP A 132 -4.86 -17.03 -5.86
N LEU A 133 -4.96 -17.00 -4.53
CA LEU A 133 -3.81 -16.70 -3.69
C LEU A 133 -2.64 -17.68 -3.93
N ARG A 134 -2.94 -18.98 -4.05
CA ARG A 134 -1.92 -19.99 -4.37
C ARG A 134 -1.30 -19.77 -5.76
N ARG A 135 -2.11 -19.47 -6.79
CA ARG A 135 -1.62 -19.17 -8.15
C ARG A 135 -0.77 -17.89 -8.19
N LEU A 136 -1.12 -16.91 -7.36
CA LEU A 136 -0.36 -15.67 -7.21
C LEU A 136 0.91 -15.85 -6.35
N GLY A 137 1.18 -17.06 -5.84
CA GLY A 137 2.33 -17.31 -4.97
C GLY A 137 2.27 -16.58 -3.63
N ARG A 138 1.05 -16.29 -3.14
CA ARG A 138 0.86 -15.65 -1.85
C ARG A 138 1.00 -16.68 -0.72
N MET A 139 1.70 -16.29 0.34
CA MET A 139 1.97 -17.17 1.48
C MET A 139 0.86 -17.11 2.55
N HIS A 140 0.01 -16.10 2.51
CA HIS A 140 -1.09 -15.93 3.46
C HIS A 140 -2.40 -16.55 2.94
N SER A 141 -3.22 -16.99 3.86
CA SER A 141 -4.60 -17.43 3.62
C SER A 141 -5.60 -16.27 3.63
N VAL A 142 -6.83 -16.54 3.19
CA VAL A 142 -7.93 -15.55 3.26
C VAL A 142 -8.25 -15.18 4.70
N ASP A 143 -8.15 -16.12 5.64
CA ASP A 143 -8.43 -15.86 7.06
C ASP A 143 -7.33 -14.99 7.69
N GLU A 144 -6.06 -15.22 7.35
CA GLU A 144 -4.95 -14.34 7.74
C GLU A 144 -5.11 -12.94 7.15
N ALA A 145 -5.57 -12.84 5.89
CA ALA A 145 -5.87 -11.55 5.28
C ALA A 145 -6.98 -10.80 6.05
N ARG A 146 -8.06 -11.50 6.44
CA ARG A 146 -9.15 -10.92 7.27
C ARG A 146 -8.65 -10.47 8.63
N ALA A 147 -7.86 -11.30 9.30
CA ALA A 147 -7.27 -10.95 10.60
C ALA A 147 -6.36 -9.71 10.48
N ALA A 148 -5.53 -9.66 9.44
CA ALA A 148 -4.66 -8.51 9.16
C ALA A 148 -5.45 -7.21 8.93
N ILE A 149 -6.57 -7.27 8.19
CA ILE A 149 -7.48 -6.13 8.03
C ILE A 149 -8.04 -5.68 9.38
N GLY A 150 -8.52 -6.60 10.21
CA GLY A 150 -9.06 -6.27 11.54
C GLY A 150 -8.02 -5.61 12.45
N ILE A 151 -6.78 -6.11 12.46
CA ILE A 151 -5.66 -5.50 13.19
C ILE A 151 -5.36 -4.09 12.65
N ALA A 152 -5.27 -3.94 11.33
CA ALA A 152 -5.01 -2.64 10.72
C ALA A 152 -6.09 -1.60 11.10
N GLN A 153 -7.36 -2.00 11.07
CA GLN A 153 -8.49 -1.16 11.40
C GLN A 153 -8.53 -0.74 12.87
N SER A 154 -8.03 -1.59 13.76
CA SER A 154 -7.95 -1.24 15.19
C SER A 154 -6.85 -0.24 15.50
N VAL A 155 -5.84 -0.11 14.63
CA VAL A 155 -4.66 0.72 14.85
C VAL A 155 -4.66 2.01 14.01
N PHE A 156 -5.09 1.92 12.75
CA PHE A 156 -5.01 3.05 11.81
C PHE A 156 -6.39 3.60 11.44
N GLN A 157 -6.47 4.92 11.32
CA GLN A 157 -7.70 5.58 10.86
C GLN A 157 -7.98 5.35 9.37
N ARG A 158 -6.96 5.11 8.57
CA ARG A 158 -7.04 4.92 7.13
C ARG A 158 -6.39 3.59 6.74
N VAL A 159 -7.21 2.67 6.24
CA VAL A 159 -6.76 1.37 5.74
C VAL A 159 -7.28 1.20 4.31
N SER A 160 -6.41 0.81 3.40
CA SER A 160 -6.77 0.35 2.06
C SER A 160 -6.33 -1.09 1.85
N ILE A 161 -7.02 -1.79 0.98
CA ILE A 161 -6.67 -3.13 0.54
C ILE A 161 -6.44 -3.13 -0.97
N ASP A 162 -5.44 -3.88 -1.41
CA ASP A 162 -5.12 -4.04 -2.82
C ASP A 162 -5.61 -5.41 -3.30
N LEU A 163 -6.31 -5.42 -4.44
CA LEU A 163 -6.79 -6.63 -5.11
C LEU A 163 -6.32 -6.63 -6.56
N ILE A 164 -5.91 -7.80 -7.04
CA ILE A 164 -5.56 -8.03 -8.44
C ILE A 164 -6.81 -8.55 -9.15
N TYR A 165 -7.24 -7.87 -10.20
CA TYR A 165 -8.31 -8.34 -11.08
C TYR A 165 -7.76 -8.83 -12.44
N ALA A 166 -8.62 -9.37 -13.27
CA ALA A 166 -8.25 -9.97 -14.56
C ALA A 166 -7.21 -11.10 -14.41
N ARG A 167 -7.31 -11.87 -13.33
CA ARG A 167 -6.48 -13.05 -13.08
C ARG A 167 -6.86 -14.17 -14.07
N GLN A 168 -5.97 -15.13 -14.24
CA GLN A 168 -6.18 -16.27 -15.10
C GLN A 168 -7.52 -16.97 -14.78
N ASN A 169 -8.38 -17.13 -15.79
CA ASN A 169 -9.72 -17.74 -15.71
C ASN A 169 -10.72 -17.01 -14.79
N GLN A 170 -10.41 -15.79 -14.35
CA GLN A 170 -11.35 -14.99 -13.57
C GLN A 170 -12.52 -14.52 -14.44
N THR A 171 -13.74 -14.90 -14.07
CA THR A 171 -14.95 -14.40 -14.73
C THR A 171 -15.38 -13.06 -14.15
N LEU A 172 -16.15 -12.30 -14.92
CA LEU A 172 -16.74 -11.05 -14.44
C LEU A 172 -17.64 -11.26 -13.20
N ALA A 173 -18.38 -12.37 -13.17
CA ALA A 173 -19.23 -12.73 -12.04
C ALA A 173 -18.38 -12.98 -10.77
N ALA A 174 -17.30 -13.75 -10.88
CA ALA A 174 -16.38 -13.99 -9.76
C ALA A 174 -15.72 -12.70 -9.26
N TRP A 175 -15.32 -11.81 -10.17
CA TRP A 175 -14.77 -10.51 -9.78
C TRP A 175 -15.78 -9.63 -9.05
N ARG A 176 -17.03 -9.57 -9.55
CA ARG A 176 -18.11 -8.80 -8.88
C ARG A 176 -18.39 -9.30 -7.46
N ASP A 177 -18.46 -10.62 -7.27
CA ASP A 177 -18.64 -11.23 -5.97
C ASP A 177 -17.47 -10.91 -5.03
N GLU A 178 -16.23 -11.11 -5.50
CA GLU A 178 -15.02 -10.81 -4.72
C GLU A 178 -14.94 -9.33 -4.33
N LEU A 179 -15.23 -8.43 -5.27
CA LEU A 179 -15.24 -6.99 -5.02
C LEU A 179 -16.34 -6.62 -4.00
N SER A 180 -17.52 -7.23 -4.09
CA SER A 180 -18.59 -7.01 -3.10
C SER A 180 -18.12 -7.39 -1.70
N ARG A 181 -17.53 -8.57 -1.54
CA ARG A 181 -16.95 -9.04 -0.25
C ARG A 181 -15.82 -8.14 0.25
N ALA A 182 -15.00 -7.63 -0.66
CA ALA A 182 -13.92 -6.71 -0.31
C ALA A 182 -14.45 -5.35 0.17
N LEU A 183 -15.52 -4.85 -0.45
CA LEU A 183 -16.16 -3.60 -0.04
C LEU A 183 -16.82 -3.71 1.34
N ASP A 184 -17.26 -4.88 1.74
CA ASP A 184 -17.83 -5.12 3.08
C ASP A 184 -16.78 -4.95 4.18
N PHE A 185 -15.49 -5.24 3.94
CA PHE A 185 -14.43 -4.89 4.87
C PHE A 185 -14.23 -3.38 5.01
N GLY A 186 -14.40 -2.63 3.94
CA GLY A 186 -14.25 -1.17 3.93
C GLY A 186 -15.41 -0.40 4.54
N THR A 187 -16.60 -0.97 4.64
CA THR A 187 -17.77 -0.28 5.21
C THR A 187 -17.63 -0.02 6.71
N TRP A 188 -16.82 -0.77 7.43
CA TRP A 188 -16.52 -0.55 8.84
C TRP A 188 -15.64 0.68 9.11
N LEU A 189 -14.81 1.08 8.16
CA LEU A 189 -13.91 2.24 8.27
C LEU A 189 -14.59 3.56 7.96
N LEU A 190 -15.75 3.49 7.40
CA LEU A 190 -16.34 4.60 6.70
C LEU A 190 -17.62 5.06 7.44
N GLY A 191 -17.51 5.49 8.67
CA GLY A 191 -18.62 6.16 9.36
C GLY A 191 -19.41 7.11 8.44
N GLU A 192 -20.52 7.66 8.86
CA GLU A 192 -21.55 8.39 8.08
C GLU A 192 -21.08 9.40 6.99
N LYS A 193 -19.82 9.78 6.96
CA LYS A 193 -19.24 10.67 5.92
C LYS A 193 -19.11 10.03 4.52
N ASN A 194 -19.53 8.80 4.32
CA ASN A 194 -19.23 8.01 3.11
C ASN A 194 -20.39 7.79 2.13
N ALA A 195 -21.55 8.39 2.33
CA ALA A 195 -22.60 8.43 1.31
C ALA A 195 -22.09 8.98 -0.05
N GLN A 196 -21.06 9.81 -0.05
CA GLN A 196 -20.41 10.29 -1.28
C GLN A 196 -19.52 9.25 -1.96
N ARG A 197 -19.00 8.23 -1.23
CA ARG A 197 -18.17 7.15 -1.79
C ARG A 197 -18.98 5.98 -2.35
N LEU A 198 -20.23 5.80 -1.96
CA LEU A 198 -21.14 4.88 -2.63
C LEU A 198 -21.37 5.26 -4.11
N ARG A 199 -21.32 6.55 -4.45
CA ARG A 199 -21.29 7.01 -5.86
C ARG A 199 -19.94 6.73 -6.55
N PHE A 200 -18.89 6.53 -5.79
CA PHE A 200 -17.60 6.03 -6.28
C PHE A 200 -17.66 4.55 -6.63
N ARG A 201 -18.50 3.77 -5.94
CA ARG A 201 -18.78 2.36 -6.21
C ARG A 201 -19.24 2.12 -7.66
N GLU A 202 -20.17 2.91 -8.16
CA GLU A 202 -20.63 2.81 -9.56
C GLU A 202 -19.64 3.40 -10.56
N ARG A 203 -18.92 4.46 -10.19
CA ARG A 203 -17.88 5.06 -11.04
C ARG A 203 -16.59 4.23 -11.08
N ALA A 204 -16.17 3.62 -9.97
CA ALA A 204 -14.99 2.76 -9.93
C ALA A 204 -15.16 1.52 -10.83
N ILE A 205 -16.38 0.98 -10.92
CA ILE A 205 -16.70 -0.10 -11.87
C ILE A 205 -16.64 0.39 -13.33
N ARG A 206 -16.82 1.69 -13.58
CA ARG A 206 -16.83 2.27 -14.94
C ARG A 206 -15.56 3.04 -15.32
N SER A 207 -14.73 3.46 -14.38
CA SER A 207 -13.62 4.38 -14.64
C SER A 207 -12.28 4.00 -14.01
N TRP A 208 -12.08 2.72 -13.67
CA TRP A 208 -10.77 2.27 -13.20
C TRP A 208 -9.76 2.31 -14.34
N SER A 209 -9.14 3.46 -14.47
CA SER A 209 -7.91 3.62 -15.23
C SER A 209 -6.74 3.08 -14.41
N TRP A 210 -6.24 1.87 -14.74
CA TRP A 210 -4.90 1.73 -15.24
C TRP A 210 -3.74 1.69 -14.21
N GLN A 211 -3.80 0.81 -13.21
CA GLN A 211 -2.58 0.19 -12.69
C GLN A 211 -2.80 -1.31 -12.49
N CYS A 212 -3.07 -1.99 -13.59
CA CYS A 212 -3.12 -3.43 -13.61
C CYS A 212 -2.06 -3.96 -14.53
N PHE A 213 -1.23 -4.81 -13.98
CA PHE A 213 -0.44 -5.75 -14.73
C PHE A 213 -1.39 -6.71 -15.44
N LEU A 214 -1.59 -6.48 -16.72
CA LEU A 214 -2.31 -7.39 -17.58
C LEU A 214 -1.33 -8.31 -18.26
N ALA A 215 -1.63 -9.59 -18.25
CA ALA A 215 -0.79 -10.63 -18.82
C ALA A 215 -0.48 -10.37 -20.31
N THR A 216 -1.43 -9.84 -21.11
CA THR A 216 -1.20 -9.42 -22.48
C THR A 216 -2.13 -8.30 -22.91
N GLN A 217 -1.73 -7.52 -23.93
CA GLN A 217 -2.55 -6.46 -24.54
C GLN A 217 -3.84 -7.04 -25.17
N ARG A 218 -3.81 -8.27 -25.65
CA ARG A 218 -4.94 -8.98 -26.25
C ARG A 218 -6.05 -9.30 -25.25
N GLU A 219 -5.69 -9.80 -24.05
CA GLU A 219 -6.65 -10.07 -22.98
C GLU A 219 -7.32 -8.78 -22.48
N ARG A 220 -6.59 -7.67 -22.55
CA ARG A 220 -7.08 -6.31 -22.27
C ARG A 220 -8.19 -5.90 -23.22
N GLU A 221 -7.95 -6.07 -24.51
CA GLU A 221 -8.87 -5.70 -25.57
C GLU A 221 -10.12 -6.60 -25.58
N GLU A 222 -9.96 -7.89 -25.29
CA GLU A 222 -11.07 -8.85 -25.20
C GLU A 222 -11.97 -8.55 -24.00
N PHE A 223 -11.39 -8.20 -22.84
CA PHE A 223 -12.15 -7.79 -21.65
C PHE A 223 -12.92 -6.47 -21.88
N LEU A 224 -12.32 -5.50 -22.57
CA LEU A 224 -12.96 -4.21 -22.87
C LEU A 224 -14.07 -4.34 -23.93
N LYS A 225 -13.99 -5.33 -24.83
CA LYS A 225 -15.02 -5.60 -25.84
C LYS A 225 -16.21 -6.39 -25.31
N ALA A 226 -16.03 -7.13 -24.21
CA ALA A 226 -17.07 -7.94 -23.58
C ALA A 226 -17.94 -7.16 -22.58
N ASN A 227 -17.63 -5.89 -22.29
CA ASN A 227 -18.28 -4.99 -21.34
C ASN A 227 -18.43 -3.57 -21.89
#